data_44226ffc826dc57b18b5b0683bdd2aee
#
_entry.id   44226ffc826dc57b18b5b0683bdd2aee
#
_cell.length_a   1.000
_cell.length_b   1.000
_cell.length_c   1.000
_cell.angle_alpha   90.00
_cell.angle_beta   90.00
_cell.angle_gamma   90.00
#
_symmetry.space_group_name_H-M   'P 1'
#
loop_
_entity.id
_entity.type
_entity.pdbx_description
1 polymer ?
#
loop_
_entity_poly.entity_id
_entity_poly.type
_entity_poly.pdbx_seq_one_letter_code
_entity_poly.pdbx_strand_id
1 'polypeptide(L)'
;MKKVLFYSVMLAACALVACNNTSTADDPKETGGIDGKFSVSAEKQVYFSQGNLEYMPSEKLWQFSTSTWSVQGTNNDKVYTDPANWMDLFAWGAKDPLQTEFVEADFATFYDWGNNKISNGGNKAKMWRTLTKDEWVYLYNGRDNAKKLRGFATIGALSIGYVFLPDNWNLPVTFKADGAPEDNKFSEDQWEAMQEAGAVFLPAAGYTYAYEESETDGVGKSGYYWSANPYEGEVDDCYSFYFYSNDGYQSVSEENVAHGNNRYSVRLVRDVK
;
A
#
# COMPACT_ATOMS: atom_id res chain seq x y z
N MET A 1 -43.50 -63.30 -32.00
CA MET A 1 -42.07 -62.95 -31.99
C MET A 1 -41.92 -61.54 -31.39
N LYS A 2 -41.58 -61.46 -30.10
CA LYS A 2 -41.40 -60.16 -29.38
C LYS A 2 -39.91 -59.77 -29.46
N LYS A 3 -39.59 -58.65 -30.09
CA LYS A 3 -38.22 -58.08 -30.09
C LYS A 3 -38.02 -57.32 -28.79
N VAL A 4 -37.00 -57.76 -28.01
CA VAL A 4 -36.54 -57.08 -26.82
C VAL A 4 -35.44 -56.12 -27.26
N LEU A 5 -35.64 -54.81 -26.97
CA LEU A 5 -34.64 -53.75 -27.24
C LEU A 5 -33.81 -53.57 -25.97
N PHE A 6 -32.50 -53.85 -26.04
CA PHE A 6 -31.55 -53.55 -24.97
C PHE A 6 -31.12 -52.08 -25.08
N TYR A 7 -31.47 -51.26 -24.09
CA TYR A 7 -30.88 -49.94 -23.91
C TYR A 7 -29.59 -50.07 -23.07
N SER A 8 -28.44 -49.82 -23.68
CA SER A 8 -27.18 -49.65 -22.98
C SER A 8 -27.17 -48.27 -22.36
N VAL A 9 -27.19 -48.21 -21.02
CA VAL A 9 -26.93 -46.97 -20.28
C VAL A 9 -25.45 -46.80 -20.14
N MET A 10 -24.90 -45.81 -20.83
CA MET A 10 -23.49 -45.44 -20.72
C MET A 10 -23.40 -44.47 -19.52
N LEU A 11 -22.86 -44.96 -18.38
CA LEU A 11 -22.54 -44.10 -17.24
C LEU A 11 -21.26 -43.33 -17.59
N ALA A 12 -21.41 -42.03 -17.86
CA ALA A 12 -20.28 -41.11 -17.91
C ALA A 12 -19.85 -40.79 -16.47
N ALA A 13 -18.73 -41.35 -16.07
CA ALA A 13 -18.05 -40.97 -14.83
C ALA A 13 -17.43 -39.58 -15.01
N CYS A 14 -18.09 -38.52 -14.54
CA CYS A 14 -17.44 -37.22 -14.34
C CYS A 14 -16.41 -37.36 -13.22
N ALA A 15 -15.14 -37.43 -13.58
CA ALA A 15 -14.05 -37.27 -12.63
C ALA A 15 -14.10 -35.79 -12.17
N LEU A 16 -14.61 -35.58 -10.97
CA LEU A 16 -14.44 -34.33 -10.25
C LEU A 16 -12.95 -34.23 -9.92
N VAL A 17 -12.21 -33.46 -10.72
CA VAL A 17 -10.90 -32.95 -10.32
C VAL A 17 -11.18 -31.95 -9.21
N ALA A 18 -11.11 -32.40 -7.97
CA ALA A 18 -11.04 -31.50 -6.83
C ALA A 18 -9.71 -30.74 -6.97
N CYS A 19 -9.76 -29.51 -7.45
CA CYS A 19 -8.69 -28.57 -7.22
C CYS A 19 -8.59 -28.40 -5.70
N ASN A 20 -7.67 -29.11 -5.08
CA ASN A 20 -7.20 -28.78 -3.74
C ASN A 20 -6.50 -27.43 -3.81
N ASN A 21 -7.26 -26.34 -3.76
CA ASN A 21 -6.73 -25.07 -3.29
C ASN A 21 -6.41 -25.27 -1.80
N THR A 22 -5.25 -25.79 -1.52
CA THR A 22 -4.64 -25.60 -0.20
C THR A 22 -4.20 -24.15 -0.14
N SER A 23 -5.13 -23.26 0.27
CA SER A 23 -4.76 -21.94 0.68
C SER A 23 -3.81 -22.08 1.87
N THR A 24 -2.54 -21.82 1.62
CA THR A 24 -1.57 -21.79 2.69
C THR A 24 -1.71 -20.47 3.41
N ALA A 25 -1.67 -20.46 4.74
CA ALA A 25 -1.71 -19.25 5.56
C ALA A 25 -0.59 -18.24 5.20
N ASP A 26 0.23 -18.57 4.22
CA ASP A 26 1.32 -17.78 3.68
C ASP A 26 1.01 -17.13 2.32
N ASP A 27 -0.17 -17.41 1.70
CA ASP A 27 -0.60 -16.73 0.48
C ASP A 27 -0.82 -15.23 0.77
N PRO A 28 -0.09 -14.31 0.10
CA PRO A 28 -0.26 -12.88 0.33
C PRO A 28 -1.69 -12.40 0.04
N LYS A 29 -2.35 -12.90 -0.99
CA LYS A 29 -3.70 -12.49 -1.38
C LYS A 29 -4.75 -12.81 -0.30
N GLU A 30 -4.64 -13.96 0.35
CA GLU A 30 -5.59 -14.33 1.42
C GLU A 30 -5.41 -13.51 2.71
N THR A 31 -4.29 -12.81 2.82
CA THR A 31 -3.96 -11.98 3.97
C THR A 31 -3.90 -10.49 3.64
N GLY A 32 -4.55 -10.05 2.55
CA GLY A 32 -4.62 -8.64 2.17
C GLY A 32 -3.33 -8.10 1.58
N GLY A 33 -2.49 -8.96 1.02
CA GLY A 33 -1.27 -8.60 0.31
C GLY A 33 -1.43 -8.65 -1.20
N ILE A 34 -0.52 -7.99 -1.90
CA ILE A 34 -0.33 -8.09 -3.35
C ILE A 34 0.70 -9.19 -3.61
N ASP A 35 0.40 -10.07 -4.57
CA ASP A 35 1.27 -11.21 -4.93
C ASP A 35 2.41 -10.77 -5.86
N GLY A 36 3.18 -9.78 -5.43
CA GLY A 36 4.39 -9.29 -6.07
C GLY A 36 5.53 -9.25 -5.06
N LYS A 37 6.70 -9.75 -5.42
CA LYS A 37 7.90 -9.72 -4.58
C LYS A 37 8.75 -8.53 -4.93
N PHE A 38 9.17 -7.80 -3.89
CA PHE A 38 9.96 -6.58 -4.02
C PHE A 38 11.22 -6.71 -3.16
N SER A 39 12.39 -6.66 -3.79
CA SER A 39 13.66 -6.60 -3.06
C SER A 39 13.81 -5.28 -2.33
N VAL A 40 14.04 -5.36 -1.03
CA VAL A 40 14.27 -4.24 -0.11
C VAL A 40 15.67 -4.29 0.53
N SER A 41 16.43 -5.29 0.22
CA SER A 41 17.89 -5.40 0.40
C SER A 41 18.42 -6.49 -0.53
N ALA A 42 19.74 -6.72 -0.53
CA ALA A 42 20.35 -7.79 -1.33
C ALA A 42 19.84 -9.21 -0.96
N GLU A 43 19.33 -9.39 0.25
CA GLU A 43 18.94 -10.70 0.79
C GLU A 43 17.46 -10.76 1.21
N LYS A 44 16.71 -9.63 1.10
CA LYS A 44 15.37 -9.53 1.66
C LYS A 44 14.36 -9.05 0.63
N GLN A 45 13.25 -9.77 0.54
CA GLN A 45 12.09 -9.39 -0.25
C GLN A 45 10.85 -9.27 0.63
N VAL A 46 9.90 -8.46 0.18
CA VAL A 46 8.62 -8.22 0.85
C VAL A 46 7.44 -8.34 -0.12
N TYR A 47 6.27 -8.60 0.45
CA TYR A 47 4.97 -8.35 -0.17
C TYR A 47 4.41 -7.04 0.39
N PHE A 48 3.80 -6.21 -0.44
CA PHE A 48 3.07 -5.02 0.00
C PHE A 48 1.62 -5.36 0.37
N SER A 49 1.05 -4.58 1.30
CA SER A 49 -0.39 -4.56 1.54
C SER A 49 -1.15 -4.12 0.27
N GLN A 50 -2.40 -4.58 0.12
CA GLN A 50 -3.25 -4.27 -1.03
C GLN A 50 -3.57 -2.78 -1.15
N GLY A 51 -3.62 -2.03 -0.05
CA GLY A 51 -3.93 -0.61 0.00
C GLY A 51 -3.20 0.08 1.16
N ASN A 52 -3.38 1.39 1.26
CA ASN A 52 -2.92 2.15 2.42
C ASN A 52 -3.61 1.64 3.69
N LEU A 53 -2.94 1.80 4.82
CA LEU A 53 -3.53 1.52 6.12
C LEU A 53 -4.64 2.54 6.39
N GLU A 54 -5.76 2.09 6.93
CA GLU A 54 -6.89 2.90 7.33
C GLU A 54 -7.32 2.58 8.76
N TYR A 55 -7.88 3.57 9.44
CA TYR A 55 -8.42 3.43 10.79
C TYR A 55 -9.79 4.09 10.90
N MET A 56 -10.75 3.40 11.54
CA MET A 56 -12.06 3.93 11.91
C MET A 56 -12.15 4.06 13.43
N PRO A 57 -12.20 5.29 13.97
CA PRO A 57 -12.17 5.50 15.43
C PRO A 57 -13.36 4.92 16.19
N SER A 58 -14.58 5.02 15.63
CA SER A 58 -15.81 4.54 16.31
C SER A 58 -15.76 3.05 16.63
N GLU A 59 -15.09 2.25 15.78
CA GLU A 59 -14.99 0.81 15.96
C GLU A 59 -13.58 0.36 16.40
N LYS A 60 -12.64 1.30 16.49
CA LYS A 60 -11.21 1.02 16.73
C LYS A 60 -10.67 -0.02 15.74
N LEU A 61 -11.11 0.08 14.50
CA LEU A 61 -10.88 -0.91 13.47
C LEU A 61 -9.77 -0.46 12.52
N TRP A 62 -8.78 -1.33 12.34
CA TRP A 62 -7.73 -1.18 11.35
C TRP A 62 -8.00 -2.07 10.16
N GLN A 63 -7.82 -1.54 8.96
CA GLN A 63 -7.87 -2.30 7.71
C GLN A 63 -6.88 -1.73 6.68
N PHE A 64 -6.65 -2.46 5.60
CA PHE A 64 -6.10 -1.89 4.38
C PHE A 64 -7.24 -1.37 3.51
N SER A 65 -7.03 -0.26 2.83
CA SER A 65 -7.96 0.20 1.81
C SER A 65 -8.28 -0.94 0.82
N THR A 66 -9.54 -1.08 0.51
CA THR A 66 -10.02 -2.11 -0.42
C THR A 66 -9.78 -1.71 -1.87
N SER A 67 -9.56 -0.43 -2.13
CA SER A 67 -9.17 0.12 -3.42
C SER A 67 -7.77 0.72 -3.30
N THR A 68 -6.84 0.26 -4.12
CA THR A 68 -5.43 0.69 -4.05
C THR A 68 -5.22 2.14 -4.46
N TRP A 69 -6.15 2.72 -5.18
CA TRP A 69 -6.10 4.11 -5.67
C TRP A 69 -7.03 5.07 -4.90
N SER A 70 -7.84 4.57 -3.98
CA SER A 70 -8.67 5.43 -3.12
C SER A 70 -7.86 6.05 -1.99
N VAL A 71 -8.26 7.27 -1.63
CA VAL A 71 -7.71 8.02 -0.50
C VAL A 71 -8.86 8.63 0.30
N GLN A 72 -8.65 8.84 1.60
CA GLN A 72 -9.68 9.37 2.48
C GLN A 72 -9.86 10.90 2.35
N GLY A 73 -8.82 11.60 1.88
CA GLY A 73 -8.89 13.05 1.64
C GLY A 73 -9.38 13.79 2.90
N THR A 74 -10.37 14.66 2.75
CA THR A 74 -10.94 15.44 3.86
C THR A 74 -11.65 14.61 4.94
N ASN A 75 -11.84 13.28 4.77
CA ASN A 75 -12.32 12.45 5.86
C ASN A 75 -11.28 12.35 6.99
N ASN A 76 -9.99 12.50 6.68
CA ASN A 76 -8.93 12.59 7.68
C ASN A 76 -9.19 13.72 8.71
N ASP A 77 -9.79 14.81 8.27
CA ASP A 77 -10.08 15.96 9.12
C ASP A 77 -11.38 15.74 9.92
N LYS A 78 -12.34 15.04 9.30
CA LYS A 78 -13.66 14.80 9.89
C LYS A 78 -13.66 13.76 11.02
N VAL A 79 -12.67 12.86 11.09
CA VAL A 79 -12.64 11.81 12.14
C VAL A 79 -12.69 12.37 13.57
N TYR A 80 -12.26 13.60 13.77
CA TYR A 80 -12.29 14.27 15.08
C TYR A 80 -13.69 14.71 15.51
N THR A 81 -14.60 14.92 14.55
CA THR A 81 -15.99 15.35 14.78
C THR A 81 -16.99 14.25 14.44
N ASP A 82 -16.65 13.36 13.53
CA ASP A 82 -17.45 12.19 13.15
C ASP A 82 -16.56 10.94 13.09
N PRO A 83 -16.45 10.20 14.21
CA PRO A 83 -15.55 9.05 14.33
C PRO A 83 -15.97 7.83 13.49
N ALA A 84 -17.08 7.88 12.75
CA ALA A 84 -17.46 6.85 11.78
C ALA A 84 -16.76 7.02 10.42
N ASN A 85 -16.03 8.13 10.21
CA ASN A 85 -15.17 8.27 9.04
C ASN A 85 -13.91 7.42 9.16
N TRP A 86 -13.38 7.03 8.02
CA TRP A 86 -12.05 6.44 7.91
C TRP A 86 -10.98 7.52 7.79
N MET A 87 -9.80 7.26 8.33
CA MET A 87 -8.58 8.05 8.11
C MET A 87 -7.47 7.16 7.55
N ASP A 88 -6.60 7.73 6.72
CA ASP A 88 -5.42 7.07 6.11
C ASP A 88 -4.13 7.88 6.22
N LEU A 89 -4.17 8.96 7.02
CA LEU A 89 -3.02 9.79 7.34
C LEU A 89 -2.74 9.75 8.86
N PHE A 90 -1.51 9.44 9.25
CA PHE A 90 -1.11 9.20 10.64
C PHE A 90 0.17 9.98 10.98
N ALA A 91 0.29 10.46 12.21
CA ALA A 91 1.55 10.97 12.74
C ALA A 91 2.54 9.81 12.95
N TRP A 92 3.82 10.09 12.82
CA TRP A 92 4.87 9.06 12.86
C TRP A 92 4.88 8.26 14.16
N GLY A 93 4.76 6.95 14.03
CA GLY A 93 4.81 6.04 15.17
C GLY A 93 3.75 6.28 16.25
N ALA A 94 2.70 7.04 15.96
CA ALA A 94 1.63 7.30 16.92
C ALA A 94 0.87 6.02 17.28
N LYS A 95 0.89 5.66 18.56
CA LYS A 95 0.14 4.52 19.08
C LYS A 95 -1.36 4.82 19.13
N ASP A 96 -1.72 6.04 19.44
CA ASP A 96 -3.07 6.57 19.31
C ASP A 96 -3.18 7.32 17.99
N PRO A 97 -3.94 6.80 17.00
CA PRO A 97 -4.05 7.46 15.69
C PRO A 97 -4.71 8.84 15.74
N LEU A 98 -5.44 9.14 16.82
CA LEU A 98 -6.10 10.44 17.02
C LEU A 98 -5.27 11.42 17.85
N GLN A 99 -4.04 11.06 18.23
CA GLN A 99 -3.17 11.95 18.99
C GLN A 99 -2.92 13.25 18.21
N THR A 100 -3.14 14.39 18.87
CA THR A 100 -2.97 15.74 18.29
C THR A 100 -1.85 16.54 18.96
N GLU A 101 -1.52 16.18 20.21
CA GLU A 101 -0.44 16.82 20.95
C GLU A 101 0.73 15.83 21.06
N PHE A 102 1.92 16.29 20.70
CA PHE A 102 3.15 15.51 20.69
C PHE A 102 4.22 16.20 21.52
N VAL A 103 5.02 15.41 22.19
CA VAL A 103 6.21 15.85 22.91
C VAL A 103 7.42 15.09 22.37
N GLU A 104 8.63 15.62 22.56
CA GLU A 104 9.89 15.02 22.10
C GLU A 104 10.02 13.51 22.43
N ALA A 105 9.52 13.11 23.60
CA ALA A 105 9.53 11.71 24.03
C ALA A 105 8.70 10.77 23.16
N ASP A 106 7.70 11.28 22.44
CA ASP A 106 6.85 10.46 21.56
C ASP A 106 7.62 9.96 20.35
N PHE A 107 8.67 10.70 19.92
CA PHE A 107 9.53 10.34 18.79
C PHE A 107 10.75 9.48 19.19
N ALA A 108 10.95 9.25 20.50
CA ALA A 108 12.05 8.41 21.00
C ALA A 108 11.88 6.92 20.66
N THR A 109 10.65 6.47 20.40
CA THR A 109 10.36 5.06 20.13
C THR A 109 9.26 4.93 19.09
N PHE A 110 9.61 4.39 17.94
CA PHE A 110 8.65 4.10 16.88
C PHE A 110 7.66 3.00 17.29
N TYR A 111 6.37 3.30 17.28
CA TYR A 111 5.33 2.30 17.36
C TYR A 111 4.96 1.84 15.95
N ASP A 112 5.40 0.63 15.56
CA ASP A 112 5.04 0.07 14.25
C ASP A 112 3.55 -0.24 14.19
N TRP A 113 2.86 0.31 13.18
CA TRP A 113 1.43 0.08 12.98
C TRP A 113 1.09 -1.39 12.71
N GLY A 114 2.05 -2.21 12.27
CA GLY A 114 1.92 -3.66 12.16
C GLY A 114 1.70 -4.37 13.51
N ASN A 115 1.90 -3.70 14.65
CA ASN A 115 1.52 -4.22 15.95
C ASN A 115 -0.01 -4.34 16.12
N ASN A 116 -0.79 -3.66 15.29
CA ASN A 116 -2.24 -3.75 15.30
C ASN A 116 -2.72 -5.01 14.54
N LYS A 117 -3.92 -5.46 14.89
CA LYS A 117 -4.65 -6.45 14.09
C LYS A 117 -5.35 -5.73 12.96
N ILE A 118 -4.99 -6.07 11.74
CA ILE A 118 -5.57 -5.47 10.54
C ILE A 118 -6.61 -6.45 10.00
N SER A 119 -7.88 -6.06 10.00
CA SER A 119 -9.03 -6.95 9.81
C SER A 119 -8.98 -7.73 8.49
N ASN A 120 -8.69 -7.06 7.38
CA ASN A 120 -8.49 -7.67 6.06
C ASN A 120 -7.02 -7.97 5.75
N GLY A 121 -6.12 -7.79 6.73
CA GLY A 121 -4.68 -8.09 6.67
C GLY A 121 -4.30 -9.39 7.40
N GLY A 122 -5.18 -10.40 7.43
CA GLY A 122 -4.99 -11.66 8.14
C GLY A 122 -5.30 -11.60 9.63
N ASN A 123 -5.72 -10.46 10.15
CA ASN A 123 -6.21 -10.22 11.52
C ASN A 123 -5.27 -10.70 12.63
N LYS A 124 -3.96 -10.60 12.40
CA LYS A 124 -2.91 -10.97 13.36
C LYS A 124 -1.97 -9.79 13.58
N ALA A 125 -1.70 -9.47 14.84
CA ALA A 125 -0.66 -8.51 15.21
C ALA A 125 0.73 -9.00 14.74
N LYS A 126 1.58 -8.07 14.34
CA LYS A 126 2.96 -8.33 13.88
C LYS A 126 3.07 -9.22 12.63
N MET A 127 1.99 -9.32 11.85
CA MET A 127 2.06 -9.96 10.53
C MET A 127 2.65 -8.99 9.50
N TRP A 128 2.42 -7.72 9.68
CA TRP A 128 2.85 -6.62 8.84
C TRP A 128 3.84 -5.73 9.58
N ARG A 129 4.59 -4.93 8.86
CA ARG A 129 5.52 -3.93 9.39
C ARG A 129 5.67 -2.75 8.44
N THR A 130 6.17 -1.65 8.96
CA THR A 130 6.58 -0.50 8.16
C THR A 130 7.95 -0.76 7.52
N LEU A 131 8.18 -0.26 6.30
CA LEU A 131 9.51 -0.25 5.69
C LEU A 131 10.44 0.69 6.45
N THR A 132 11.72 0.31 6.55
CA THR A 132 12.76 1.22 7.01
C THR A 132 13.15 2.22 5.90
N LYS A 133 13.85 3.30 6.27
CA LYS A 133 14.43 4.24 5.31
C LYS A 133 15.31 3.52 4.28
N ASP A 134 16.23 2.68 4.75
CA ASP A 134 17.15 1.97 3.87
C ASP A 134 16.44 0.99 2.93
N GLU A 135 15.31 0.40 3.38
CA GLU A 135 14.47 -0.44 2.53
C GLU A 135 13.75 0.37 1.44
N TRP A 136 13.26 1.59 1.75
CA TRP A 136 12.73 2.51 0.74
C TRP A 136 13.80 2.92 -0.28
N VAL A 137 15.00 3.26 0.18
CA VAL A 137 16.15 3.59 -0.69
C VAL A 137 16.49 2.43 -1.60
N TYR A 138 16.57 1.20 -1.04
CA TYR A 138 16.91 0.03 -1.84
C TYR A 138 15.80 -0.31 -2.86
N LEU A 139 14.55 -0.27 -2.48
CA LEU A 139 13.41 -0.46 -3.36
C LEU A 139 13.43 0.53 -4.52
N TYR A 140 13.73 1.79 -4.22
CA TYR A 140 13.73 2.88 -5.19
C TYR A 140 14.95 2.84 -6.11
N ASN A 141 16.17 2.63 -5.58
CA ASN A 141 17.41 2.74 -6.34
C ASN A 141 18.31 1.50 -6.33
N GLY A 142 18.24 0.66 -5.29
CA GLY A 142 19.24 -0.39 -5.02
C GLY A 142 18.97 -1.73 -5.69
N ARG A 143 17.70 -2.08 -5.93
CA ARG A 143 17.32 -3.38 -6.52
C ARG A 143 17.64 -3.43 -8.01
N ASP A 144 17.77 -4.64 -8.54
CA ASP A 144 17.99 -4.86 -9.98
C ASP A 144 16.89 -4.20 -10.81
N ASN A 145 17.29 -3.50 -11.85
CA ASN A 145 16.38 -2.77 -12.75
C ASN A 145 15.47 -1.73 -12.06
N ALA A 146 15.77 -1.28 -10.84
CA ALA A 146 14.94 -0.35 -10.06
C ALA A 146 14.34 0.78 -10.91
N LYS A 147 15.16 1.45 -11.73
CA LYS A 147 14.71 2.56 -12.61
C LYS A 147 13.72 2.15 -13.69
N LYS A 148 13.66 0.86 -14.06
CA LYS A 148 12.70 0.35 -15.06
C LYS A 148 11.39 -0.12 -14.42
N LEU A 149 11.37 -0.27 -13.10
CA LEU A 149 10.30 -0.89 -12.33
C LEU A 149 9.54 0.13 -11.47
N ARG A 150 9.58 1.41 -11.85
CA ARG A 150 8.91 2.48 -11.11
C ARG A 150 8.55 3.66 -12.00
N GLY A 151 7.61 4.49 -11.55
CA GLY A 151 7.21 5.72 -12.23
C GLY A 151 5.88 6.24 -11.75
N PHE A 152 5.52 7.45 -12.17
CA PHE A 152 4.19 7.99 -11.93
C PHE A 152 3.16 7.30 -12.83
N ALA A 153 1.92 7.26 -12.37
CA ALA A 153 0.78 6.83 -13.16
C ALA A 153 -0.50 7.54 -12.74
N THR A 154 -1.49 7.49 -13.64
CA THR A 154 -2.87 7.88 -13.37
C THR A 154 -3.76 6.66 -13.56
N ILE A 155 -4.62 6.36 -12.57
CA ILE A 155 -5.62 5.29 -12.63
C ILE A 155 -7.00 5.94 -12.76
N GLY A 156 -7.81 5.43 -13.69
CA GLY A 156 -9.11 6.00 -13.95
C GLY A 156 -9.02 7.47 -14.40
N ALA A 157 -9.94 8.30 -13.92
CA ALA A 157 -10.03 9.69 -14.35
C ALA A 157 -9.03 10.63 -13.63
N LEU A 158 -8.70 10.38 -12.36
CA LEU A 158 -8.07 11.39 -11.50
C LEU A 158 -7.07 10.85 -10.46
N SER A 159 -6.94 9.54 -10.29
CA SER A 159 -6.08 9.01 -9.22
C SER A 159 -4.61 9.01 -9.66
N ILE A 160 -3.90 10.06 -9.31
CA ILE A 160 -2.45 10.16 -9.49
C ILE A 160 -1.73 9.44 -8.36
N GLY A 161 -0.63 8.78 -8.68
CA GLY A 161 0.21 8.11 -7.69
C GLY A 161 1.54 7.63 -8.27
N TYR A 162 2.28 6.91 -7.45
CA TYR A 162 3.56 6.32 -7.81
C TYR A 162 3.46 4.80 -7.85
N VAL A 163 3.98 4.19 -8.91
CA VAL A 163 3.95 2.75 -9.16
C VAL A 163 5.30 2.14 -8.84
N PHE A 164 5.26 1.00 -8.13
CA PHE A 164 6.35 0.03 -8.11
C PHE A 164 5.89 -1.28 -8.76
N LEU A 165 6.65 -1.76 -9.72
CA LEU A 165 6.48 -3.08 -10.34
C LEU A 165 7.34 -4.10 -9.60
N PRO A 166 6.90 -5.37 -9.42
CA PRO A 166 7.69 -6.40 -8.74
C PRO A 166 8.96 -6.77 -9.51
N ASP A 167 9.90 -7.42 -8.83
CA ASP A 167 11.22 -7.76 -9.38
C ASP A 167 11.13 -8.64 -10.64
N ASN A 168 10.12 -9.52 -10.71
CA ASN A 168 9.87 -10.43 -11.83
C ASN A 168 8.80 -9.92 -12.80
N TRP A 169 8.62 -8.61 -12.90
CA TRP A 169 7.61 -8.02 -13.78
C TRP A 169 7.73 -8.49 -15.23
N ASN A 170 6.65 -9.04 -15.77
CA ASN A 170 6.61 -9.57 -17.12
C ASN A 170 5.25 -9.38 -17.85
N LEU A 171 4.32 -8.63 -17.25
CA LEU A 171 3.04 -8.37 -17.91
C LEU A 171 3.27 -7.52 -19.17
N PRO A 172 2.67 -7.85 -20.33
CA PRO A 172 2.83 -7.12 -21.58
C PRO A 172 1.99 -5.83 -21.59
N VAL A 173 2.19 -4.98 -20.57
CA VAL A 173 1.60 -3.63 -20.48
C VAL A 173 2.69 -2.62 -20.77
N THR A 174 2.39 -1.65 -21.61
CA THR A 174 3.30 -0.54 -21.85
C THR A 174 3.36 0.32 -20.57
N PHE A 175 4.49 0.31 -19.91
CA PHE A 175 4.78 1.15 -18.75
C PHE A 175 6.05 1.96 -19.06
N LYS A 176 5.93 3.29 -19.00
CA LYS A 176 7.07 4.20 -19.19
C LYS A 176 7.74 4.42 -17.83
N ALA A 177 8.84 3.77 -17.63
CA ALA A 177 9.64 3.91 -16.42
C ALA A 177 10.11 5.37 -16.20
N ASP A 178 10.11 5.82 -14.95
CA ASP A 178 10.35 7.22 -14.57
C ASP A 178 9.51 8.24 -15.37
N GLY A 179 8.38 7.79 -15.97
CA GLY A 179 7.45 8.63 -16.71
C GLY A 179 6.59 9.50 -15.83
N ALA A 180 6.05 10.58 -16.42
CA ALA A 180 5.06 11.43 -15.78
C ALA A 180 3.68 10.72 -15.70
N PRO A 181 2.72 11.21 -14.89
CA PRO A 181 1.38 10.59 -14.79
C PRO A 181 0.64 10.48 -16.12
N GLU A 182 0.84 11.43 -17.01
CA GLU A 182 0.26 11.45 -18.35
C GLU A 182 0.84 10.40 -19.30
N ASP A 183 2.04 9.90 -19.03
CA ASP A 183 2.70 8.85 -19.81
C ASP A 183 2.14 7.46 -19.48
N ASN A 184 1.63 7.27 -18.26
CA ASN A 184 1.14 6.00 -17.73
C ASN A 184 -0.31 6.16 -17.26
N LYS A 185 -1.24 6.18 -18.21
CA LYS A 185 -2.68 6.24 -17.94
C LYS A 185 -3.29 4.86 -18.07
N PHE A 186 -3.88 4.37 -17.00
CA PHE A 186 -4.53 3.07 -16.97
C PHE A 186 -6.01 3.23 -16.62
N SER A 187 -6.89 2.46 -17.28
CA SER A 187 -8.23 2.25 -16.77
C SER A 187 -8.18 1.45 -15.47
N GLU A 188 -9.28 1.44 -14.71
CA GLU A 188 -9.38 0.63 -13.49
C GLU A 188 -9.15 -0.86 -13.81
N ASP A 189 -9.77 -1.40 -14.86
CA ASP A 189 -9.58 -2.80 -15.30
C ASP A 189 -8.12 -3.11 -15.66
N GLN A 190 -7.43 -2.17 -16.35
CA GLN A 190 -6.02 -2.35 -16.68
C GLN A 190 -5.16 -2.35 -15.42
N TRP A 191 -5.48 -1.49 -14.47
CA TRP A 191 -4.76 -1.46 -13.21
C TRP A 191 -5.02 -2.72 -12.38
N GLU A 192 -6.26 -3.19 -12.29
CA GLU A 192 -6.57 -4.45 -11.61
C GLU A 192 -5.73 -5.61 -12.16
N ALA A 193 -5.61 -5.72 -13.49
CA ALA A 193 -4.74 -6.73 -14.11
C ALA A 193 -3.26 -6.55 -13.75
N MET A 194 -2.78 -5.30 -13.66
CA MET A 194 -1.41 -5.02 -13.22
C MET A 194 -1.20 -5.37 -11.75
N GLN A 195 -2.16 -5.07 -10.90
CA GLN A 195 -2.13 -5.41 -9.46
C GLN A 195 -2.19 -6.93 -9.25
N GLU A 196 -3.01 -7.65 -10.02
CA GLU A 196 -3.03 -9.12 -10.00
C GLU A 196 -1.69 -9.72 -10.40
N ALA A 197 -0.94 -9.04 -11.29
CA ALA A 197 0.43 -9.39 -11.66
C ALA A 197 1.48 -8.88 -10.67
N GLY A 198 1.06 -8.27 -9.56
CA GLY A 198 1.92 -7.88 -8.46
C GLY A 198 2.31 -6.40 -8.40
N ALA A 199 1.81 -5.53 -9.28
CA ALA A 199 2.11 -4.10 -9.22
C ALA A 199 1.52 -3.42 -7.98
N VAL A 200 2.24 -2.45 -7.44
CA VAL A 200 1.84 -1.63 -6.29
C VAL A 200 1.63 -0.19 -6.72
N PHE A 201 0.51 0.38 -6.33
CA PHE A 201 0.21 1.80 -6.49
C PHE A 201 0.21 2.48 -5.13
N LEU A 202 0.94 3.56 -5.02
CA LEU A 202 0.95 4.47 -3.89
C LEU A 202 0.18 5.73 -4.31
N PRO A 203 -1.09 5.91 -3.89
CA PRO A 203 -1.86 7.08 -4.27
C PRO A 203 -1.29 8.38 -3.70
N ALA A 204 -1.48 9.49 -4.41
CA ALA A 204 -1.20 10.83 -3.92
C ALA A 204 -2.29 11.25 -2.89
N ALA A 205 -2.17 10.70 -1.68
CA ALA A 205 -3.14 10.89 -0.60
C ALA A 205 -3.03 12.26 0.09
N GLY A 206 -2.01 13.04 -0.25
CA GLY A 206 -1.74 14.31 0.41
C GLY A 206 -1.08 14.14 1.77
N TYR A 207 -1.30 15.13 2.62
CA TYR A 207 -0.74 15.22 3.97
C TYR A 207 -1.56 16.20 4.83
N THR A 208 -1.34 16.18 6.14
CA THR A 208 -1.83 17.20 7.07
C THR A 208 -0.66 17.71 7.90
N TYR A 209 -0.49 19.02 8.02
CA TYR A 209 0.49 19.61 8.93
C TYR A 209 -0.05 19.62 10.37
N ALA A 210 0.83 19.39 11.32
CA ALA A 210 0.45 19.26 12.72
C ALA A 210 0.28 20.57 13.48
N TYR A 211 0.84 21.65 12.94
CA TYR A 211 0.93 22.93 13.66
C TYR A 211 -0.27 23.86 13.51
N GLU A 212 -1.21 23.51 12.68
CA GLU A 212 -2.42 24.28 12.44
C GLU A 212 -3.63 23.34 12.51
N GLU A 213 -4.83 23.87 12.73
CA GLU A 213 -6.07 23.19 12.38
C GLU A 213 -6.12 23.06 10.84
N SER A 214 -5.07 22.39 10.29
CA SER A 214 -4.86 22.33 8.86
C SER A 214 -5.70 21.22 8.28
N GLU A 215 -6.43 21.57 7.25
CA GLU A 215 -7.12 20.61 6.40
C GLU A 215 -6.11 19.76 5.62
N THR A 216 -6.53 18.57 5.23
CA THR A 216 -5.76 17.70 4.34
C THR A 216 -5.48 18.41 3.03
N ASP A 217 -4.21 18.55 2.67
CA ASP A 217 -3.74 19.23 1.45
C ASP A 217 -2.98 18.27 0.53
N GLY A 218 -2.72 18.68 -0.70
CA GLY A 218 -1.92 17.95 -1.68
C GLY A 218 -2.54 16.66 -2.22
N VAL A 219 -3.82 16.38 -1.93
CA VAL A 219 -4.55 15.23 -2.48
C VAL A 219 -4.54 15.29 -4.01
N GLY A 220 -4.18 14.17 -4.65
CA GLY A 220 -4.04 14.07 -6.10
C GLY A 220 -2.77 14.73 -6.67
N LYS A 221 -1.88 15.24 -5.82
CA LYS A 221 -0.61 15.87 -6.23
C LYS A 221 0.60 15.25 -5.54
N SER A 222 0.51 14.99 -4.23
CA SER A 222 1.62 14.50 -3.42
C SER A 222 1.25 13.25 -2.63
N GLY A 223 2.22 12.34 -2.50
CA GLY A 223 2.15 11.20 -1.59
C GLY A 223 3.35 11.20 -0.66
N TYR A 224 3.09 11.03 0.63
CA TYR A 224 4.07 10.88 1.67
C TYR A 224 3.81 9.55 2.38
N TYR A 225 4.83 8.73 2.53
CA TYR A 225 4.74 7.40 3.12
C TYR A 225 5.80 7.23 4.19
N TRP A 226 5.39 7.12 5.44
CA TRP A 226 6.32 7.00 6.57
C TRP A 226 7.28 5.81 6.43
N SER A 227 8.51 6.02 6.87
CA SER A 227 9.46 4.96 7.21
C SER A 227 9.45 4.66 8.71
N ALA A 228 10.06 3.55 9.12
CA ALA A 228 10.18 3.17 10.53
C ALA A 228 11.32 3.89 11.26
N ASN A 229 12.07 4.77 10.60
CA ASN A 229 13.25 5.41 11.16
C ASN A 229 13.02 6.87 11.50
N PRO A 230 13.46 7.32 12.70
CA PRO A 230 13.63 8.74 12.99
C PRO A 230 14.81 9.29 12.18
N TYR A 231 14.84 10.59 12.02
CA TYR A 231 16.00 11.30 11.48
C TYR A 231 17.01 11.58 12.61
N GLU A 232 18.29 11.34 12.37
CA GLU A 232 19.31 11.45 13.40
C GLU A 232 19.75 12.91 13.66
N GLY A 233 19.34 13.85 12.81
CA GLY A 233 19.73 15.26 12.91
C GLY A 233 18.89 16.09 13.87
N GLU A 234 17.59 15.79 13.97
CA GLU A 234 16.62 16.48 14.82
C GLU A 234 15.70 15.46 15.48
N VAL A 235 15.36 15.67 16.76
CA VAL A 235 14.71 14.64 17.61
C VAL A 235 13.30 14.30 17.15
N ASP A 236 12.61 15.26 16.58
CA ASP A 236 11.20 15.15 16.16
C ASP A 236 10.99 14.99 14.65
N ASP A 237 12.10 14.91 13.90
CA ASP A 237 12.07 14.64 12.47
C ASP A 237 12.19 13.15 12.14
N CYS A 238 11.50 12.74 11.08
CA CYS A 238 11.40 11.34 10.67
C CYS A 238 11.49 11.19 9.16
N TYR A 239 11.99 10.04 8.71
CA TYR A 239 12.09 9.76 7.29
C TYR A 239 10.77 9.29 6.67
N SER A 240 10.55 9.68 5.41
CA SER A 240 9.45 9.23 4.59
C SER A 240 9.88 9.07 3.12
N PHE A 241 9.19 8.21 2.38
CA PHE A 241 9.18 8.23 0.92
C PHE A 241 8.20 9.30 0.45
N TYR A 242 8.63 10.18 -0.45
CA TYR A 242 7.86 11.30 -0.96
C TYR A 242 7.84 11.32 -2.47
N PHE A 243 6.70 11.68 -3.05
CA PHE A 243 6.59 12.07 -4.44
C PHE A 243 5.57 13.20 -4.63
N TYR A 244 5.79 13.98 -5.67
CA TYR A 244 4.93 15.10 -6.06
C TYR A 244 4.83 15.16 -7.57
N SER A 245 3.62 15.43 -8.09
CA SER A 245 3.39 15.73 -9.50
C SER A 245 2.28 16.74 -9.65
N ASN A 246 2.60 17.88 -10.26
CA ASN A 246 1.61 18.90 -10.61
C ASN A 246 2.12 19.76 -11.76
N ASP A 247 1.26 20.05 -12.74
CA ASP A 247 1.51 20.99 -13.85
C ASP A 247 2.85 20.73 -14.59
N GLY A 248 3.19 19.46 -14.83
CA GLY A 248 4.41 19.05 -15.55
C GLY A 248 5.69 19.06 -14.72
N TYR A 249 5.60 19.38 -13.42
CA TYR A 249 6.71 19.25 -12.48
C TYR A 249 6.55 17.97 -11.66
N GLN A 250 7.61 17.16 -11.59
CA GLN A 250 7.67 15.95 -10.79
C GLN A 250 8.89 15.97 -9.86
N SER A 251 8.70 15.46 -8.66
CA SER A 251 9.77 15.26 -7.68
C SER A 251 9.55 13.95 -6.93
N VAL A 252 10.63 13.24 -6.61
CA VAL A 252 10.61 12.05 -5.76
C VAL A 252 11.81 12.11 -4.82
N SER A 253 11.61 11.75 -3.57
CA SER A 253 12.67 11.58 -2.57
C SER A 253 12.39 10.33 -1.74
N GLU A 254 13.33 9.41 -1.74
CA GLU A 254 13.30 8.20 -0.92
C GLU A 254 13.79 8.43 0.52
N GLU A 255 14.37 9.58 0.78
CA GLU A 255 14.93 10.01 2.08
C GLU A 255 14.39 11.40 2.47
N ASN A 256 13.10 11.65 2.21
CA ASN A 256 12.46 12.88 2.63
C ASN A 256 12.41 12.95 4.16
N VAL A 257 12.76 14.10 4.72
CA VAL A 257 12.74 14.36 6.16
C VAL A 257 11.60 15.31 6.47
N ALA A 258 10.82 15.00 7.49
CA ALA A 258 9.70 15.80 7.91
C ALA A 258 9.38 15.59 9.39
N HIS A 259 8.79 16.61 10.00
CA HIS A 259 8.38 16.57 11.39
C HIS A 259 7.38 15.42 11.65
N GLY A 260 7.67 14.61 12.67
CA GLY A 260 6.93 13.37 12.95
C GLY A 260 5.46 13.55 13.32
N ASN A 261 5.05 14.75 13.74
CA ASN A 261 3.65 15.07 14.00
C ASN A 261 2.84 15.43 12.73
N ASN A 262 3.50 15.63 11.57
CA ASN A 262 2.78 15.65 10.29
C ASN A 262 2.07 14.31 10.11
N ARG A 263 0.98 14.31 9.36
CA ARG A 263 0.21 13.11 9.09
C ARG A 263 0.40 12.68 7.66
N TYR A 264 0.92 11.48 7.48
CA TYR A 264 1.26 10.87 6.21
C TYR A 264 0.66 9.47 6.09
N SER A 265 0.61 8.96 4.88
CA SER A 265 0.15 7.61 4.59
C SER A 265 1.09 6.54 5.18
N VAL A 266 0.53 5.38 5.44
CA VAL A 266 1.25 4.19 5.85
C VAL A 266 0.97 3.06 4.86
N ARG A 267 2.02 2.51 4.26
CA ARG A 267 1.95 1.33 3.40
C ARG A 267 2.77 0.22 4.02
N LEU A 268 2.08 -0.77 4.57
CA LEU A 268 2.74 -1.86 5.27
C LEU A 268 3.22 -2.95 4.32
N VAL A 269 4.22 -3.68 4.79
CA VAL A 269 4.81 -4.82 4.08
C VAL A 269 4.87 -6.05 4.98
N ARG A 270 5.00 -7.21 4.34
CA ARG A 270 5.26 -8.50 5.01
C ARG A 270 6.47 -9.16 4.36
N ASP A 271 7.39 -9.68 5.18
CA ASP A 271 8.57 -10.36 4.69
C ASP A 271 8.19 -11.63 3.92
N VAL A 272 8.86 -11.87 2.78
CA VAL A 272 8.82 -13.15 2.08
C VAL A 272 9.62 -14.16 2.89
N LYS A 273 9.03 -15.32 3.15
CA LYS A 273 9.69 -16.42 3.90
C LYS A 273 10.55 -17.28 2.98
#